data_8cfb6dc5315755d579c39fd9fb1bdd97
#
_entry.id   8cfb6dc5315755d579c39fd9fb1bdd97
#
_cell.length_a   1.000
_cell.length_b   1.000
_cell.length_c   1.000
_cell.angle_alpha   90.00
_cell.angle_beta   90.00
_cell.angle_gamma   90.00
#
_symmetry.space_group_name_H-M   'P 1'
#
loop_
_entity.id
_entity.type
_entity.pdbx_description
1 polymer ?
#
loop_
_entity_poly.entity_id
_entity_poly.type
_entity_poly.pdbx_seq_one_letter_code
_entity_poly.pdbx_strand_id
1 'polypeptide(L)'
;KEGVIRGIHVSPYPKLITCVSGKIFDVIIDLRKQSPTYMKKVYIWLSPNEASQVFVPADCGHGFYSAEENSMVVYQQGGRYTPSKEKRIKWNDNILAIEWPASEQYILSELDNNASGFIK
;
A
#
# COMPACT_ATOMS: atom_id res chain seq x y z
N LYS A 1 7.99 4.84 12.07
CA LYS A 1 8.47 3.77 12.93
C LYS A 1 8.79 2.54 12.11
N GLU A 2 9.90 1.91 12.37
CA GLU A 2 10.28 0.68 11.67
C GLU A 2 9.28 -0.44 11.94
N GLY A 3 8.97 -1.24 10.92
CA GLY A 3 8.07 -2.38 11.04
C GLY A 3 6.59 -2.06 10.81
N VAL A 4 6.25 -0.81 10.59
CA VAL A 4 4.86 -0.41 10.35
C VAL A 4 4.42 -0.83 8.96
N ILE A 5 3.25 -1.48 8.88
CA ILE A 5 2.55 -1.75 7.63
C ILE A 5 1.28 -0.92 7.60
N ARG A 6 1.03 -0.27 6.47
CA ARG A 6 -0.24 0.39 6.15
C ARG A 6 -0.78 -0.26 4.87
N GLY A 7 -2.00 -0.75 4.92
CA GLY A 7 -2.63 -1.37 3.76
C GLY A 7 -3.37 -2.64 4.09
N ILE A 8 -3.90 -3.27 3.14
CA ILE A 8 -3.99 -2.88 1.71
C ILE A 8 -5.22 -2.01 1.56
N HIS A 9 -5.04 -0.82 1.01
CA HIS A 9 -6.13 0.14 0.80
C HIS A 9 -6.47 0.25 -0.68
N VAL A 10 -7.76 0.30 -1.00
CA VAL A 10 -8.24 0.47 -2.36
C VAL A 10 -9.12 1.72 -2.37
N SER A 11 -8.72 2.71 -3.16
CA SER A 11 -9.42 3.98 -3.27
C SER A 11 -9.97 4.18 -4.68
N PRO A 12 -11.13 4.83 -4.84
CA PRO A 12 -11.71 5.07 -6.17
C PRO A 12 -11.06 6.25 -6.91
N TYR A 13 -9.95 6.76 -6.42
CA TYR A 13 -9.19 7.86 -7.03
C TYR A 13 -7.70 7.51 -7.06
N PRO A 14 -6.95 8.11 -8.01
CA PRO A 14 -5.51 7.87 -8.07
C PRO A 14 -4.78 8.58 -6.95
N LYS A 15 -3.60 8.09 -6.62
CA LYS A 15 -2.74 8.66 -5.58
C LYS A 15 -1.30 8.75 -6.08
N LEU A 16 -0.61 9.80 -5.63
CA LEU A 16 0.84 9.92 -5.79
C LEU A 16 1.45 9.79 -4.40
N ILE A 17 2.31 8.80 -4.24
CA ILE A 17 2.95 8.48 -2.96
C ILE A 17 4.40 8.93 -3.02
N THR A 18 4.83 9.75 -2.06
CA THR A 18 6.20 10.24 -1.99
C THR A 18 6.82 9.86 -0.66
N CYS A 19 7.99 9.23 -0.69
CA CYS A 19 8.79 8.99 0.51
C CYS A 19 9.75 10.18 0.69
N VAL A 20 9.50 11.01 1.69
CA VAL A 20 10.29 12.23 1.93
C VAL A 20 11.36 12.04 2.99
N SER A 21 11.31 10.95 3.75
CA SER A 21 12.29 10.62 4.78
C SER A 21 12.29 9.11 5.01
N GLY A 22 13.44 8.55 5.29
CA GLY A 22 13.56 7.12 5.58
C GLY A 22 13.50 6.25 4.34
N LYS A 23 12.88 5.09 4.49
CA LYS A 23 12.78 4.12 3.40
C LYS A 23 11.54 3.26 3.59
N ILE A 24 10.78 3.08 2.51
CA ILE A 24 9.61 2.22 2.53
C ILE A 24 9.65 1.19 1.40
N PHE A 25 9.03 0.05 1.65
CA PHE A 25 8.75 -0.97 0.66
C PHE A 25 7.31 -0.81 0.23
N ASP A 26 7.09 -0.36 -0.98
CA ASP A 26 5.76 -0.03 -1.49
C ASP A 26 5.22 -1.15 -2.37
N VAL A 27 3.94 -1.44 -2.23
CA VAL A 27 3.26 -2.51 -2.97
C VAL A 27 2.04 -1.96 -3.67
N ILE A 28 1.92 -2.24 -4.96
CA ILE A 28 0.73 -1.91 -5.74
C ILE A 28 0.21 -3.20 -6.38
N ILE A 29 -1.09 -3.44 -6.23
CA ILE A 29 -1.74 -4.62 -6.81
C ILE A 29 -2.87 -4.14 -7.71
N ASP A 30 -2.88 -4.59 -8.96
CA ASP A 30 -3.96 -4.24 -9.87
C ASP A 30 -5.18 -5.11 -9.56
N LEU A 31 -6.20 -4.51 -8.96
CA LEU A 31 -7.44 -5.19 -8.61
C LEU A 31 -8.60 -4.84 -9.55
N ARG A 32 -8.29 -4.21 -10.67
CA ARG A 32 -9.30 -3.87 -11.69
C ARG A 32 -9.57 -5.10 -12.55
N LYS A 33 -10.76 -5.69 -12.40
CA LYS A 33 -11.10 -6.98 -13.03
C LYS A 33 -10.98 -6.98 -14.56
N GLN A 34 -11.16 -5.83 -15.20
CA GLN A 34 -11.10 -5.71 -16.66
C GLN A 34 -9.68 -5.35 -17.16
N SER A 35 -8.73 -5.17 -16.26
CA SER A 35 -7.37 -4.80 -16.63
C SER A 35 -6.59 -6.01 -17.15
N PRO A 36 -5.75 -5.84 -18.19
CA PRO A 36 -4.87 -6.92 -18.63
C PRO A 36 -3.82 -7.31 -17.60
N THR A 37 -3.60 -6.45 -16.59
CA THR A 37 -2.67 -6.74 -15.50
C THR A 37 -3.38 -7.10 -14.19
N TYR A 38 -4.64 -7.51 -14.26
CA TYR A 38 -5.41 -7.91 -13.08
C TYR A 38 -4.63 -8.91 -12.21
N MET A 39 -4.55 -8.63 -10.91
CA MET A 39 -3.83 -9.40 -9.88
C MET A 39 -2.31 -9.36 -9.98
N LYS A 40 -1.75 -8.57 -10.89
CA LYS A 40 -0.30 -8.34 -10.92
C LYS A 40 0.11 -7.42 -9.78
N LYS A 41 1.27 -7.71 -9.19
CA LYS A 41 1.85 -6.93 -8.10
C LYS A 41 3.14 -6.27 -8.54
N VAL A 42 3.36 -5.05 -8.06
CA VAL A 42 4.62 -4.33 -8.25
C VAL A 42 5.17 -3.99 -6.87
N TYR A 43 6.43 -4.29 -6.64
CA TYR A 43 7.13 -3.95 -5.41
C TYR A 43 8.19 -2.90 -5.74
N ILE A 44 8.21 -1.80 -4.99
CA ILE A 44 9.15 -0.72 -5.23
C ILE A 44 9.69 -0.22 -3.89
N TRP A 45 11.01 -0.16 -3.78
CA TRP A 45 11.65 0.53 -2.65
C TRP A 45 11.67 2.02 -2.93
N LEU A 46 11.14 2.82 -2.01
CA LEU A 46 11.12 4.27 -2.12
C LEU A 46 11.97 4.89 -1.02
N SER A 47 12.77 5.88 -1.39
CA SER A 47 13.57 6.69 -0.45
C SER A 47 13.87 8.03 -1.10
N PRO A 48 14.21 9.07 -0.31
CA PRO A 48 14.46 10.41 -0.88
C PRO A 48 15.60 10.46 -1.90
N ASN A 49 16.59 9.58 -1.77
CA ASN A 49 17.81 9.61 -2.58
C ASN A 49 17.79 8.66 -3.77
N GLU A 50 16.72 7.89 -3.91
CA GLU A 50 16.54 6.93 -5.00
C GLU A 50 15.20 7.19 -5.65
N ALA A 51 14.48 6.14 -6.08
CA ALA A 51 13.09 6.32 -6.50
C ALA A 51 12.30 6.82 -5.29
N SER A 52 11.76 8.04 -5.37
CA SER A 52 11.08 8.66 -4.22
C SER A 52 9.56 8.68 -4.35
N GLN A 53 9.02 8.48 -5.55
CA GLN A 53 7.58 8.58 -5.81
C GLN A 53 7.07 7.40 -6.60
N VAL A 54 5.79 7.07 -6.39
CA VAL A 54 5.07 6.11 -7.19
C VAL A 54 3.62 6.57 -7.38
N PHE A 55 3.11 6.34 -8.58
CA PHE A 55 1.71 6.62 -8.91
C PHE A 55 0.87 5.36 -8.74
N VAL A 56 -0.22 5.47 -7.99
CA VAL A 56 -1.17 4.38 -7.76
C VAL A 56 -2.47 4.71 -8.50
N PRO A 57 -2.82 3.98 -9.56
CA PRO A 57 -4.07 4.22 -10.25
C PRO A 57 -5.29 3.97 -9.36
N ALA A 58 -6.41 4.58 -9.72
CA ALA A 58 -7.67 4.32 -9.04
C ALA A 58 -7.99 2.81 -9.08
N ASP A 59 -8.60 2.31 -8.01
CA ASP A 59 -9.06 0.92 -7.87
C ASP A 59 -7.95 -0.13 -7.82
N CYS A 60 -6.70 0.31 -7.65
CA CYS A 60 -5.59 -0.58 -7.35
C CYS A 60 -5.35 -0.64 -5.84
N GLY A 61 -4.97 -1.82 -5.35
CA GLY A 61 -4.60 -1.99 -3.96
C GLY A 61 -3.21 -1.40 -3.70
N HIS A 62 -3.05 -0.75 -2.56
CA HIS A 62 -1.80 -0.11 -2.18
C HIS A 62 -1.48 -0.36 -0.72
N GLY A 63 -0.22 -0.61 -0.44
CA GLY A 63 0.28 -0.70 0.91
C GLY A 63 1.77 -0.45 0.97
N PHE A 64 2.30 -0.26 2.17
CA PHE A 64 3.74 -0.11 2.34
C PHE A 64 4.21 -0.62 3.70
N TYR A 65 5.49 -0.93 3.74
CA TYR A 65 6.21 -1.34 4.95
C TYR A 65 7.30 -0.32 5.22
N SER A 66 7.38 0.17 6.46
CA SER A 66 8.41 1.11 6.88
C SER A 66 9.67 0.35 7.29
N ALA A 67 10.74 0.52 6.51
CA ALA A 67 12.00 -0.19 6.73
C ALA A 67 12.94 0.56 7.66
N GLU A 68 12.67 1.83 7.96
CA GLU A 68 13.52 2.66 8.82
C GLU A 68 12.69 3.49 9.78
N GLU A 69 13.27 3.80 10.92
CA GLU A 69 12.69 4.77 11.85
C GLU A 69 12.57 6.13 11.15
N ASN A 70 11.57 6.89 11.53
CA ASN A 70 11.32 8.24 11.00
C ASN A 70 11.01 8.25 9.50
N SER A 71 10.54 7.15 8.93
CA SER A 71 10.04 7.16 7.56
C SER A 71 8.80 8.04 7.48
N MET A 72 8.75 8.90 6.47
CA MET A 72 7.65 9.82 6.27
C MET A 72 7.16 9.71 4.84
N VAL A 73 5.85 9.59 4.69
CA VAL A 73 5.19 9.41 3.40
C VAL A 73 4.16 10.50 3.22
N VAL A 74 4.16 11.13 2.04
CA VAL A 74 3.18 12.14 1.68
C VAL A 74 2.30 11.60 0.57
N TYR A 75 0.99 11.73 0.73
CA TYR A 75 -0.02 11.30 -0.23
C TYR A 75 -0.63 12.51 -0.91
N GLN A 76 -0.71 12.47 -2.24
CA GLN A 76 -1.55 13.39 -3.01
C GLN A 76 -2.62 12.55 -3.68
N GLN A 77 -3.88 12.95 -3.54
CA GLN A 77 -5.03 12.21 -4.08
C GLN A 77 -5.66 12.98 -5.21
N GLY A 78 -6.08 12.27 -6.25
CA GLY A 78 -6.76 12.84 -7.40
C GLY A 78 -8.26 13.01 -7.21
N GLY A 79 -8.74 13.01 -5.98
CA GLY A 79 -10.16 13.16 -5.68
C GLY A 79 -10.39 13.47 -4.21
N ARG A 80 -11.64 13.72 -3.88
CA ARG A 80 -12.02 14.02 -2.49
C ARG A 80 -12.04 12.73 -1.67
N TYR A 81 -11.34 12.74 -0.54
CA TYR A 81 -11.34 11.61 0.38
C TYR A 81 -12.77 11.33 0.86
N THR A 82 -13.26 10.13 0.63
CA THR A 82 -14.58 9.69 1.04
C THR A 82 -14.43 8.34 1.73
N PRO A 83 -14.40 8.31 3.07
CA PRO A 83 -14.16 7.06 3.81
C PRO A 83 -15.07 5.90 3.43
N SER A 84 -16.34 6.18 3.12
CA SER A 84 -17.30 5.13 2.73
C SER A 84 -16.98 4.45 1.40
N LYS A 85 -16.12 5.05 0.58
CA LYS A 85 -15.70 4.48 -0.71
C LYS A 85 -14.35 3.81 -0.64
N GLU A 86 -13.64 3.93 0.49
CA GLU A 86 -12.37 3.26 0.71
C GLU A 86 -12.62 1.82 1.10
N LYS A 87 -11.79 0.92 0.57
CA LYS A 87 -11.82 -0.50 0.93
C LYS A 87 -10.50 -0.89 1.57
N ARG A 88 -10.57 -1.86 2.48
CA ARG A 88 -9.37 -2.42 3.13
C ARG A 88 -9.37 -3.92 2.91
N ILE A 89 -8.19 -4.45 2.60
CA ILE A 89 -7.99 -5.89 2.46
C ILE A 89 -6.87 -6.28 3.43
N LYS A 90 -6.98 -7.47 3.98
CA LYS A 90 -6.00 -7.95 4.96
C LYS A 90 -4.60 -7.99 4.36
N TRP A 91 -3.63 -7.43 5.09
CA TRP A 91 -2.23 -7.29 4.63
C TRP A 91 -1.56 -8.62 4.29
N ASN A 92 -1.93 -9.68 5.00
CA ASN A 92 -1.36 -11.02 4.80
C ASN A 92 -2.36 -11.99 4.16
N ASP A 93 -3.25 -11.46 3.34
CA ASP A 93 -4.23 -12.28 2.62
C ASP A 93 -3.53 -13.32 1.72
N ASN A 94 -4.03 -14.57 1.78
CA ASN A 94 -3.43 -15.68 1.04
C ASN A 94 -3.59 -15.58 -0.47
N ILE A 95 -4.68 -14.95 -0.93
CA ILE A 95 -4.93 -14.79 -2.37
C ILE A 95 -4.02 -13.71 -2.93
N LEU A 96 -3.87 -12.59 -2.24
CA LEU A 96 -2.96 -11.53 -2.65
C LEU A 96 -1.50 -11.96 -2.53
N ALA A 97 -1.19 -12.78 -1.55
CA ALA A 97 0.14 -13.38 -1.37
C ALA A 97 1.29 -12.38 -1.46
N ILE A 98 1.16 -11.25 -0.76
CA ILE A 98 2.19 -10.21 -0.78
C ILE A 98 3.43 -10.68 -0.02
N GLU A 99 4.58 -10.52 -0.63
CA GLU A 99 5.87 -10.89 -0.04
C GLU A 99 6.47 -9.68 0.68
N TRP A 100 6.00 -9.43 1.90
CA TRP A 100 6.52 -8.34 2.73
C TRP A 100 7.96 -8.62 3.14
N PRO A 101 8.78 -7.56 3.35
CA PRO A 101 10.12 -7.76 3.89
C PRO A 101 10.07 -8.50 5.23
N ALA A 102 11.06 -9.33 5.49
CA ALA A 102 11.16 -10.04 6.78
C ALA A 102 11.30 -9.04 7.92
N SER A 103 10.57 -9.27 8.99
CA SER A 103 10.60 -8.42 10.17
C SER A 103 10.29 -9.25 11.40
N GLU A 104 10.91 -8.90 12.52
CA GLU A 104 10.60 -9.57 13.79
C GLU A 104 9.20 -9.21 14.27
N GLN A 105 8.73 -8.03 13.88
CA GLN A 105 7.42 -7.55 14.27
C GLN A 105 6.83 -6.66 13.18
N TYR A 106 5.57 -6.94 12.82
CA TYR A 106 4.79 -6.06 11.95
C TYR A 106 3.81 -5.28 12.80
N ILE A 107 3.79 -3.96 12.62
CA ILE A 107 2.94 -3.04 13.38
C ILE A 107 1.86 -2.51 12.46
N LEU A 108 0.60 -2.79 12.78
CA LEU A 108 -0.54 -2.36 11.99
C LEU A 108 -1.52 -1.55 12.83
N SER A 109 -2.27 -0.67 12.18
CA SER A 109 -3.42 -0.04 12.83
C SER A 109 -4.47 -1.11 13.11
N GLU A 110 -5.36 -0.84 14.05
CA GLU A 110 -6.45 -1.76 14.37
C GLU A 110 -7.34 -2.01 13.15
N LEU A 111 -7.64 -0.96 12.38
CA LEU A 111 -8.47 -1.09 11.18
C LEU A 111 -7.79 -1.98 10.13
N ASP A 112 -6.51 -1.83 9.91
CA ASP A 112 -5.79 -2.65 8.93
C ASP A 112 -5.65 -4.09 9.40
N ASN A 113 -5.38 -4.29 10.69
CA ASN A 113 -5.23 -5.62 11.24
C ASN A 113 -6.53 -6.42 11.21
N ASN A 114 -7.66 -5.75 11.32
CA ASN A 114 -8.99 -6.36 11.32
C ASN A 114 -9.67 -6.35 9.96
N ALA A 115 -8.96 -5.98 8.90
CA ALA A 115 -9.53 -5.97 7.57
C ALA A 115 -9.90 -7.37 7.09
N SER A 116 -10.94 -7.44 6.26
CA SER A 116 -11.41 -8.69 5.67
C SER A 116 -10.45 -9.20 4.59
N GLY A 117 -10.51 -10.50 4.31
CA GLY A 117 -9.76 -11.08 3.21
C GLY A 117 -10.31 -10.64 1.85
N PHE A 118 -9.50 -10.88 0.82
CA PHE A 118 -9.85 -10.54 -0.56
C PHE A 118 -10.90 -11.52 -1.09
N ILE A 119 -11.91 -10.99 -1.77
CA ILE A 119 -12.96 -11.77 -2.42
C ILE A 119 -12.87 -11.48 -3.92
N LYS A 120 -12.61 -12.53 -4.69
CA LYS A 120 -12.54 -12.43 -6.15
C LYS A 120 -13.88 -12.06 -6.77
#